data_008b33c5da13fa291dd9d9fe6ec65d9f
#
_entry.id   008b33c5da13fa291dd9d9fe6ec65d9f
#
_cell.length_a   1.000
_cell.length_b   1.000
_cell.length_c   1.000
_cell.angle_alpha   90.00
_cell.angle_beta   90.00
_cell.angle_gamma   90.00
#
_symmetry.space_group_name_H-M   'P 1'
#
loop_
_entity.id
_entity.type
_entity.pdbx_description
1 polymer ?
#
loop_
_entity_poly.entity_id
_entity_poly.type
_entity_poly.pdbx_seq_one_letter_code
_entity_poly.pdbx_strand_id
1 'polypeptide(L)'
;MVEQLGDRAIRFARPASSARAIVRAVRAWPGVTDVVVARDTVAAYFAGAPEVDDAHIAALAALPDDPTPPREHVLRAIYDGDDLDELARTTGVDVARVHAAATYTVDQMGFLPGFAYLVGLDPRLAVPRRATPRARLAAGSIAIAAGYTAVYPLDSPGGWHLIGRVVDARMFGPEGSLLSIGDRVRFTC
;
A
#
# COMPACT_ATOMS: atom_id res chain seq x y z
N MET A 1 -17.39 -3.04 15.56
CA MET A 1 -18.65 -2.56 14.95
C MET A 1 -18.54 -2.81 13.46
N VAL A 2 -19.52 -3.52 12.89
CA VAL A 2 -19.65 -3.78 11.45
C VAL A 2 -20.59 -2.73 10.88
N GLU A 3 -20.19 -2.12 9.77
CA GLU A 3 -20.99 -1.15 9.02
C GLU A 3 -21.42 -1.77 7.70
N GLN A 4 -22.70 -1.70 7.38
CA GLN A 4 -23.22 -2.15 6.09
C GLN A 4 -22.93 -1.09 5.01
N LEU A 5 -22.37 -1.51 3.89
CA LEU A 5 -22.14 -0.66 2.70
C LEU A 5 -23.04 -1.13 1.55
N GLY A 6 -24.27 -0.60 1.50
CA GLY A 6 -25.29 -1.09 0.57
C GLY A 6 -25.78 -2.49 0.93
N ASP A 7 -26.18 -3.29 -0.07
CA ASP A 7 -26.78 -4.62 0.08
C ASP A 7 -25.78 -5.78 -0.02
N ARG A 8 -24.56 -5.53 -0.48
CA ARG A 8 -23.57 -6.58 -0.80
C ARG A 8 -22.16 -6.31 -0.26
N ALA A 9 -22.01 -5.39 0.69
CA ALA A 9 -20.70 -5.15 1.28
C ALA A 9 -20.81 -4.76 2.75
N ILE A 10 -19.77 -5.10 3.50
CA ILE A 10 -19.57 -4.66 4.88
C ILE A 10 -18.20 -4.00 5.02
N ARG A 11 -18.12 -3.11 6.01
CA ARG A 11 -16.87 -2.52 6.47
C ARG A 11 -16.73 -2.70 7.97
N PHE A 12 -15.52 -3.00 8.41
CA PHE A 12 -15.19 -3.15 9.82
C PHE A 12 -13.79 -2.63 10.13
N ALA A 13 -13.48 -2.39 11.40
CA ALA A 13 -12.17 -1.96 11.83
C ALA A 13 -11.10 -3.01 11.46
N ARG A 14 -9.97 -2.56 10.94
CA ARG A 14 -8.87 -3.44 10.58
C ARG A 14 -8.29 -4.11 11.84
N PRO A 15 -8.22 -5.45 11.87
CA PRO A 15 -7.55 -6.17 12.95
C PRO A 15 -6.03 -5.95 12.92
N ALA A 16 -5.36 -6.25 14.03
CA ALA A 16 -3.90 -6.11 14.15
C ALA A 16 -3.11 -7.15 13.32
N SER A 17 -3.76 -8.14 12.76
CA SER A 17 -3.14 -9.16 11.89
C SER A 17 -2.58 -8.57 10.60
N SER A 18 -1.64 -9.26 9.98
CA SER A 18 -1.07 -8.82 8.71
C SER A 18 -2.14 -8.68 7.61
N ALA A 19 -1.98 -7.70 6.73
CA ALA A 19 -2.94 -7.46 5.63
C ALA A 19 -3.18 -8.71 4.79
N ARG A 20 -2.13 -9.50 4.55
CA ARG A 20 -2.19 -10.73 3.77
C ARG A 20 -3.00 -11.83 4.49
N ALA A 21 -2.80 -12.01 5.80
CA ALA A 21 -3.58 -12.94 6.60
C ALA A 21 -5.06 -12.55 6.62
N ILE A 22 -5.36 -11.26 6.75
CA ILE A 22 -6.72 -10.72 6.70
C ILE A 22 -7.37 -11.03 5.34
N VAL A 23 -6.72 -10.67 4.23
CA VAL A 23 -7.25 -10.93 2.88
C VAL A 23 -7.54 -12.40 2.67
N ARG A 24 -6.61 -13.29 3.07
CA ARG A 24 -6.80 -14.74 2.96
C ARG A 24 -8.00 -15.22 3.76
N ALA A 25 -8.12 -14.80 5.01
CA ALA A 25 -9.20 -15.23 5.90
C ALA A 25 -10.57 -14.72 5.42
N VAL A 26 -10.65 -13.43 5.05
CA VAL A 26 -11.92 -12.83 4.59
C VAL A 26 -12.35 -13.38 3.23
N ARG A 27 -11.41 -13.66 2.32
CA ARG A 27 -11.73 -14.32 1.05
C ARG A 27 -12.29 -15.74 1.19
N ALA A 28 -12.02 -16.39 2.33
CA ALA A 28 -12.58 -17.71 2.63
C ALA A 28 -14.02 -17.65 3.16
N TRP A 29 -14.57 -16.48 3.46
CA TRP A 29 -15.96 -16.36 3.89
C TRP A 29 -16.94 -16.67 2.76
N PRO A 30 -18.09 -17.25 3.05
CA PRO A 30 -19.09 -17.58 2.03
C PRO A 30 -19.51 -16.35 1.22
N GLY A 31 -19.53 -16.50 -0.10
CA GLY A 31 -20.02 -15.49 -1.02
C GLY A 31 -19.11 -14.26 -1.21
N VAL A 32 -17.94 -14.17 -0.57
CA VAL A 32 -17.01 -13.06 -0.78
C VAL A 32 -16.47 -13.07 -2.19
N THR A 33 -16.58 -11.94 -2.86
CA THR A 33 -16.08 -11.70 -4.23
C THR A 33 -14.82 -10.85 -4.26
N ASP A 34 -14.69 -9.91 -3.29
CA ASP A 34 -13.48 -9.08 -3.18
C ASP A 34 -13.25 -8.60 -1.75
N VAL A 35 -12.00 -8.23 -1.44
CA VAL A 35 -11.56 -7.73 -0.14
C VAL A 35 -10.63 -6.55 -0.33
N VAL A 36 -10.95 -5.44 0.28
CA VAL A 36 -10.12 -4.24 0.29
C VAL A 36 -9.62 -3.98 1.71
N VAL A 37 -8.32 -4.00 1.89
CA VAL A 37 -7.65 -3.62 3.15
C VAL A 37 -7.16 -2.19 3.02
N ALA A 38 -7.62 -1.32 3.90
CA ALA A 38 -7.16 0.05 4.05
C ALA A 38 -6.38 0.22 5.36
N ARG A 39 -5.95 1.45 5.68
CA ARG A 39 -5.16 1.75 6.89
C ARG A 39 -5.85 1.27 8.17
N ASP A 40 -7.11 1.67 8.34
CA ASP A 40 -7.84 1.50 9.59
C ASP A 40 -9.09 0.61 9.45
N THR A 41 -9.41 0.20 8.22
CA THR A 41 -10.61 -0.57 7.93
C THR A 41 -10.36 -1.66 6.90
N VAL A 42 -11.26 -2.64 6.90
CA VAL A 42 -11.36 -3.68 5.87
C VAL A 42 -12.78 -3.63 5.31
N ALA A 43 -12.92 -3.70 3.99
CA ALA A 43 -14.21 -3.89 3.32
C ALA A 43 -14.24 -5.26 2.63
N ALA A 44 -15.33 -5.99 2.82
CA ALA A 44 -15.60 -7.25 2.13
C ALA A 44 -16.83 -7.09 1.24
N TYR A 45 -16.72 -7.52 -0.01
CA TYR A 45 -17.77 -7.49 -1.02
C TYR A 45 -18.28 -8.89 -1.27
N PHE A 46 -19.60 -9.05 -1.49
CA PHE A 46 -20.26 -10.34 -1.61
C PHE A 46 -21.07 -10.45 -2.89
N ALA A 47 -21.24 -11.66 -3.39
CA ALA A 47 -22.13 -11.94 -4.51
C ALA A 47 -23.62 -11.71 -4.20
N GLY A 48 -23.99 -11.87 -2.92
CA GLY A 48 -25.32 -11.65 -2.37
C GLY A 48 -25.29 -10.87 -1.06
N ALA A 49 -26.33 -10.95 -0.26
CA ALA A 49 -26.35 -10.35 1.07
C ALA A 49 -25.24 -10.96 1.95
N PRO A 50 -24.50 -10.17 2.75
CA PRO A 50 -23.49 -10.69 3.66
C PRO A 50 -24.09 -11.57 4.77
N GLU A 51 -23.58 -12.78 4.93
CA GLU A 51 -23.91 -13.70 6.02
C GLU A 51 -22.72 -13.78 6.99
N VAL A 52 -22.37 -12.65 7.60
CA VAL A 52 -21.21 -12.50 8.48
C VAL A 52 -21.66 -11.88 9.80
N ASP A 53 -21.25 -12.50 10.91
CA ASP A 53 -21.53 -12.06 12.26
C ASP A 53 -20.27 -11.52 12.98
N ASP A 54 -20.45 -11.05 14.21
CA ASP A 54 -19.36 -10.54 15.03
C ASP A 54 -18.29 -11.61 15.36
N ALA A 55 -18.64 -12.90 15.35
CA ALA A 55 -17.69 -13.98 15.60
C ALA A 55 -16.69 -14.12 14.43
N HIS A 56 -17.15 -13.97 13.20
CA HIS A 56 -16.27 -13.93 12.03
C HIS A 56 -15.24 -12.81 12.13
N ILE A 57 -15.68 -11.62 12.56
CA ILE A 57 -14.79 -10.45 12.71
C ILE A 57 -13.80 -10.66 13.86
N ALA A 58 -14.28 -11.16 15.00
CA ALA A 58 -13.45 -11.42 16.17
C ALA A 58 -12.34 -12.45 15.88
N ALA A 59 -12.63 -13.45 15.07
CA ALA A 59 -11.65 -14.47 14.66
C ALA A 59 -10.45 -13.87 13.88
N LEU A 60 -10.62 -12.73 13.22
CA LEU A 60 -9.54 -12.07 12.49
C LEU A 60 -8.46 -11.44 13.40
N ALA A 61 -8.76 -11.21 14.68
CA ALA A 61 -7.82 -10.58 15.62
C ALA A 61 -6.65 -11.50 16.01
N ALA A 62 -6.82 -12.81 15.86
CA ALA A 62 -5.86 -13.84 16.27
C ALA A 62 -5.40 -14.72 15.08
N LEU A 63 -5.37 -14.16 13.87
CA LEU A 63 -4.91 -14.89 12.71
C LEU A 63 -3.43 -15.22 12.82
N PRO A 64 -3.02 -16.45 12.50
CA PRO A 64 -1.63 -16.77 12.32
C PRO A 64 -1.07 -16.03 11.10
N ASP A 65 0.24 -15.80 11.09
CA ASP A 65 0.89 -15.26 9.91
C ASP A 65 0.64 -16.14 8.68
N ASP A 66 0.64 -15.51 7.51
CA ASP A 66 0.47 -16.24 6.26
C ASP A 66 1.71 -17.13 6.03
N PRO A 67 1.54 -18.46 5.92
CA PRO A 67 2.66 -19.38 5.74
C PRO A 67 3.32 -19.26 4.35
N THR A 68 2.66 -18.60 3.40
CA THR A 68 3.22 -18.44 2.05
C THR A 68 4.33 -17.40 2.08
N PRO A 69 5.55 -17.70 1.62
CA PRO A 69 6.62 -16.73 1.56
C PRO A 69 6.21 -15.50 0.73
N PRO A 70 6.57 -14.28 1.15
CA PRO A 70 6.37 -13.08 0.35
C PRO A 70 7.20 -13.17 -0.94
N ARG A 71 6.67 -12.63 -2.05
CA ARG A 71 7.51 -12.39 -3.22
C ARG A 71 8.44 -11.21 -2.93
N GLU A 72 9.70 -11.35 -3.35
CA GLU A 72 10.71 -10.30 -3.20
C GLU A 72 10.85 -9.56 -4.54
N HIS A 73 10.75 -8.23 -4.49
CA HIS A 73 10.96 -7.36 -5.64
C HIS A 73 12.12 -6.42 -5.37
N VAL A 74 13.07 -6.35 -6.30
CA VAL A 74 14.14 -5.37 -6.29
C VAL A 74 13.91 -4.42 -7.45
N LEU A 75 13.67 -3.15 -7.16
CA LEU A 75 13.36 -2.11 -8.13
C LEU A 75 14.54 -1.15 -8.23
N ARG A 76 15.03 -0.94 -9.45
CA ARG A 76 16.10 0.02 -9.68
C ARG A 76 15.55 1.46 -9.68
N ALA A 77 16.07 2.28 -8.78
CA ALA A 77 15.64 3.64 -8.54
C ALA A 77 16.69 4.67 -8.94
N ILE A 78 16.24 5.79 -9.47
CA ILE A 78 17.03 7.01 -9.59
C ILE A 78 16.39 8.04 -8.67
N TYR A 79 17.18 8.58 -7.72
CA TYR A 79 16.72 9.57 -6.75
C TYR A 79 16.98 10.99 -7.31
N ASP A 80 16.08 11.44 -8.17
CA ASP A 80 16.08 12.74 -8.86
C ASP A 80 14.74 13.48 -8.71
N GLY A 81 13.98 13.18 -7.65
CA GLY A 81 12.67 13.75 -7.42
C GLY A 81 12.72 15.22 -7.00
N ASP A 82 11.77 16.01 -7.49
CA ASP A 82 11.68 17.48 -7.26
C ASP A 82 11.69 17.90 -5.78
N ASP A 83 11.26 17.02 -4.87
CA ASP A 83 11.16 17.35 -3.44
C ASP A 83 12.37 16.83 -2.63
N LEU A 84 13.34 16.18 -3.26
CA LEU A 84 14.43 15.50 -2.56
C LEU A 84 15.26 16.44 -1.69
N ASP A 85 15.68 17.59 -2.26
CA ASP A 85 16.51 18.58 -1.56
C ASP A 85 15.74 19.26 -0.41
N GLU A 86 14.46 19.56 -0.62
CA GLU A 86 13.61 20.13 0.40
C GLU A 86 13.42 19.16 1.57
N LEU A 87 13.16 17.90 1.28
CA LEU A 87 13.04 16.85 2.28
C LEU A 87 14.34 16.65 3.06
N ALA A 88 15.49 16.63 2.37
CA ALA A 88 16.80 16.50 3.02
C ALA A 88 17.06 17.64 4.02
N ARG A 89 16.73 18.87 3.63
CA ARG A 89 16.86 20.05 4.52
C ARG A 89 15.91 19.99 5.71
N THR A 90 14.66 19.56 5.49
CA THR A 90 13.61 19.53 6.51
C THR A 90 13.79 18.39 7.50
N THR A 91 14.18 17.21 7.00
CA THR A 91 14.33 16.00 7.83
C THR A 91 15.74 15.86 8.42
N GLY A 92 16.72 16.56 7.90
CA GLY A 92 18.13 16.49 8.32
C GLY A 92 18.82 15.18 7.95
N VAL A 93 18.28 14.39 7.01
CA VAL A 93 18.86 13.11 6.59
C VAL A 93 19.04 13.04 5.08
N ASP A 94 19.98 12.20 4.64
CA ASP A 94 20.10 11.80 3.24
C ASP A 94 18.92 10.89 2.88
N VAL A 95 17.90 11.49 2.25
CA VAL A 95 16.63 10.83 1.92
C VAL A 95 16.84 9.63 1.00
N ALA A 96 17.66 9.74 -0.01
CA ALA A 96 17.94 8.68 -0.98
C ALA A 96 18.58 7.47 -0.27
N ARG A 97 19.63 7.70 0.51
CA ARG A 97 20.33 6.65 1.27
C ARG A 97 19.44 5.98 2.30
N VAL A 98 18.66 6.77 3.05
CA VAL A 98 17.76 6.22 4.08
C VAL A 98 16.64 5.42 3.44
N HIS A 99 16.04 5.91 2.36
CA HIS A 99 14.99 5.20 1.64
C HIS A 99 15.50 3.91 0.98
N ALA A 100 16.67 3.93 0.31
CA ALA A 100 17.23 2.76 -0.35
C ALA A 100 17.69 1.66 0.64
N ALA A 101 18.02 2.01 1.89
CA ALA A 101 18.49 1.06 2.88
C ALA A 101 17.37 0.17 3.47
N ALA A 102 16.11 0.54 3.28
CA ALA A 102 14.98 -0.16 3.88
C ALA A 102 14.43 -1.31 3.01
N THR A 103 13.82 -2.28 3.67
CA THR A 103 12.95 -3.27 3.03
C THR A 103 11.51 -2.92 3.38
N TYR A 104 10.68 -2.80 2.35
CA TYR A 104 9.29 -2.41 2.47
C TYR A 104 8.37 -3.61 2.33
N THR A 105 7.16 -3.50 2.87
CA THR A 105 6.10 -4.50 2.67
C THR A 105 4.87 -3.81 2.09
N VAL A 106 4.24 -4.44 1.10
CA VAL A 106 2.95 -3.98 0.56
C VAL A 106 1.86 -4.21 1.60
N ASP A 107 1.36 -3.15 2.20
CA ASP A 107 0.36 -3.20 3.27
C ASP A 107 -1.07 -3.07 2.76
N GLN A 108 -1.28 -2.29 1.72
CA GLN A 108 -2.57 -2.09 1.09
C GLN A 108 -2.41 -1.74 -0.40
N MET A 109 -3.46 -2.04 -1.16
CA MET A 109 -3.58 -1.69 -2.58
C MET A 109 -4.81 -0.82 -2.78
N GLY A 110 -4.70 0.24 -3.59
CA GLY A 110 -5.84 1.13 -3.86
C GLY A 110 -5.40 2.45 -4.47
N PHE A 111 -6.30 3.43 -4.58
CA PHE A 111 -6.11 4.70 -5.26
C PHE A 111 -6.12 4.55 -6.80
N LEU A 112 -5.19 3.79 -7.37
CA LEU A 112 -5.09 3.50 -8.80
C LEU A 112 -4.78 2.01 -9.01
N PRO A 113 -5.13 1.42 -10.17
CA PRO A 113 -4.68 0.09 -10.53
C PRO A 113 -3.16 -0.03 -10.43
N GLY A 114 -2.67 -0.98 -9.63
CA GLY A 114 -1.24 -1.19 -9.39
C GLY A 114 -0.59 -0.29 -8.33
N PHE A 115 -1.32 0.63 -7.70
CA PHE A 115 -0.76 1.47 -6.65
C PHE A 115 -0.70 0.70 -5.33
N ALA A 116 0.51 0.52 -4.82
CA ALA A 116 0.81 -0.18 -3.58
C ALA A 116 1.32 0.80 -2.52
N TYR A 117 0.69 0.78 -1.35
CA TYR A 117 1.17 1.49 -0.17
C TYR A 117 2.17 0.61 0.56
N LEU A 118 3.42 1.06 0.62
CA LEU A 118 4.54 0.33 1.20
C LEU A 118 4.82 0.86 2.61
N VAL A 119 4.75 -0.03 3.60
CA VAL A 119 5.16 0.25 4.98
C VAL A 119 6.62 -0.15 5.21
N GLY A 120 7.23 0.37 6.28
CA GLY A 120 8.65 0.18 6.59
C GLY A 120 9.49 1.42 6.30
N LEU A 121 8.84 2.55 5.98
CA LEU A 121 9.53 3.83 5.82
C LEU A 121 10.15 4.25 7.16
N ASP A 122 11.41 4.69 7.12
CA ASP A 122 12.09 5.24 8.30
C ASP A 122 11.26 6.39 8.89
N PRO A 123 11.00 6.39 10.21
CA PRO A 123 10.20 7.44 10.87
C PRO A 123 10.67 8.87 10.59
N ARG A 124 11.97 9.07 10.34
CA ARG A 124 12.53 10.38 9.98
C ARG A 124 12.02 10.91 8.63
N LEU A 125 11.53 10.01 7.76
CA LEU A 125 10.92 10.33 6.47
C LEU A 125 9.38 10.38 6.51
N ALA A 126 8.77 10.24 7.70
CA ALA A 126 7.31 10.25 7.86
C ALA A 126 6.73 11.68 7.79
N VAL A 127 6.89 12.32 6.65
CA VAL A 127 6.38 13.69 6.40
C VAL A 127 4.88 13.67 6.03
N PRO A 128 4.13 14.75 6.31
CA PRO A 128 2.74 14.87 5.88
C PRO A 128 2.65 14.97 4.35
N ARG A 129 1.43 14.83 3.80
CA ARG A 129 1.19 15.13 2.38
C ARG A 129 1.46 16.61 2.11
N ARG A 130 1.79 16.93 0.86
CA ARG A 130 1.90 18.32 0.39
C ARG A 130 0.57 19.05 0.57
N ALA A 131 0.64 20.30 0.97
CA ALA A 131 -0.56 21.16 1.10
C ALA A 131 -1.29 21.32 -0.25
N THR A 132 -0.52 21.43 -1.35
CA THR A 132 -1.07 21.52 -2.70
C THR A 132 -0.62 20.29 -3.51
N PRO A 133 -1.56 19.42 -3.91
CA PRO A 133 -1.26 18.30 -4.80
C PRO A 133 -0.76 18.78 -6.18
N ARG A 134 0.12 18.03 -6.80
CA ARG A 134 0.48 18.23 -8.21
C ARG A 134 -0.64 17.73 -9.11
N ALA A 135 -0.88 18.45 -10.20
CA ALA A 135 -1.88 18.07 -11.20
C ALA A 135 -1.47 16.79 -11.97
N ARG A 136 -0.16 16.55 -12.11
CA ARG A 136 0.37 15.38 -12.80
C ARG A 136 1.68 14.91 -12.17
N LEU A 137 1.75 13.63 -11.94
CA LEU A 137 2.92 12.85 -11.58
C LEU A 137 3.09 11.77 -12.65
N ALA A 138 4.30 11.54 -13.12
CA ALA A 138 4.57 10.52 -14.13
C ALA A 138 4.49 9.11 -13.53
N ALA A 139 4.09 8.15 -14.34
CA ALA A 139 4.23 6.73 -14.00
C ALA A 139 5.70 6.40 -13.68
N GLY A 140 5.92 5.54 -12.70
CA GLY A 140 7.25 5.21 -12.18
C GLY A 140 7.76 6.14 -11.08
N SER A 141 7.12 7.30 -10.81
CA SER A 141 7.54 8.21 -9.74
C SER A 141 7.51 7.53 -8.37
N ILE A 142 8.61 7.63 -7.62
CA ILE A 142 8.72 7.20 -6.22
C ILE A 142 8.37 8.38 -5.34
N ALA A 143 7.45 8.18 -4.40
CA ALA A 143 7.02 9.24 -3.49
C ALA A 143 6.78 8.75 -2.06
N ILE A 144 6.90 9.68 -1.11
CA ILE A 144 6.67 9.43 0.32
C ILE A 144 5.64 10.39 0.89
N ALA A 145 4.79 9.91 1.79
CA ALA A 145 3.89 10.72 2.62
C ALA A 145 3.28 9.88 3.75
N ALA A 146 2.96 10.51 4.86
CA ALA A 146 2.17 9.93 5.95
C ALA A 146 2.65 8.55 6.44
N GLY A 147 3.97 8.32 6.42
CA GLY A 147 4.60 7.07 6.85
C GLY A 147 4.63 5.96 5.79
N TYR A 148 4.24 6.25 4.56
CA TYR A 148 4.31 5.33 3.42
C TYR A 148 5.29 5.78 2.37
N THR A 149 5.80 4.83 1.59
CA THR A 149 6.34 5.07 0.25
C THR A 149 5.49 4.33 -0.78
N ALA A 150 5.53 4.80 -2.02
CA ALA A 150 4.85 4.16 -3.14
C ALA A 150 5.53 4.49 -4.47
N VAL A 151 5.26 3.65 -5.49
CA VAL A 151 5.59 3.96 -6.89
C VAL A 151 4.27 4.21 -7.62
N TYR A 152 4.15 5.37 -8.28
CA TYR A 152 2.98 5.69 -9.08
C TYR A 152 2.89 4.76 -10.31
N PRO A 153 1.83 3.96 -10.47
CA PRO A 153 1.75 3.00 -11.58
C PRO A 153 1.40 3.64 -12.92
N LEU A 154 0.69 4.77 -12.87
CA LEU A 154 0.15 5.50 -14.01
C LEU A 154 0.33 7.00 -13.78
N ASP A 155 0.30 7.78 -14.85
CA ASP A 155 0.21 9.23 -14.76
C ASP A 155 -1.05 9.63 -14.01
N SER A 156 -0.93 10.45 -12.98
CA SER A 156 -2.06 10.85 -12.15
C SER A 156 -1.77 12.12 -11.36
N PRO A 157 -2.78 12.83 -10.84
CA PRO A 157 -2.55 13.82 -9.81
C PRO A 157 -2.09 13.16 -8.50
N GLY A 158 -1.37 13.91 -7.65
CA GLY A 158 -0.95 13.39 -6.35
C GLY A 158 -0.30 14.42 -5.44
N GLY A 159 -0.47 14.20 -4.14
CA GLY A 159 0.03 15.10 -3.08
C GLY A 159 1.18 14.53 -2.26
N TRP A 160 1.88 13.50 -2.75
CA TRP A 160 3.04 12.95 -2.08
C TRP A 160 4.33 13.65 -2.53
N HIS A 161 5.35 13.63 -1.69
CA HIS A 161 6.65 14.21 -2.00
C HIS A 161 7.44 13.28 -2.92
N LEU A 162 7.85 13.79 -4.08
CA LEU A 162 8.64 13.06 -5.06
C LEU A 162 10.09 12.98 -4.63
N ILE A 163 10.61 11.74 -4.55
CA ILE A 163 12.01 11.50 -4.19
C ILE A 163 12.82 10.86 -5.31
N GLY A 164 12.15 10.35 -6.36
CA GLY A 164 12.82 9.71 -7.48
C GLY A 164 11.87 8.95 -8.39
N ARG A 165 12.41 8.01 -9.14
CA ARG A 165 11.66 7.16 -10.07
C ARG A 165 12.26 5.77 -10.22
N VAL A 166 11.41 4.78 -10.50
CA VAL A 166 11.81 3.42 -10.92
C VAL A 166 12.07 3.43 -12.43
N VAL A 167 13.13 2.73 -12.86
CA VAL A 167 13.60 2.76 -14.26
C VAL A 167 13.59 1.41 -14.97
N ASP A 168 13.32 0.32 -14.25
CA ASP A 168 13.42 -1.05 -14.78
C ASP A 168 12.13 -1.86 -14.67
N ALA A 169 11.06 -1.26 -14.12
CA ALA A 169 9.80 -1.96 -13.92
C ALA A 169 8.59 -1.07 -14.21
N ARG A 170 7.53 -1.71 -14.72
CA ARG A 170 6.20 -1.13 -14.85
C ARG A 170 5.33 -1.68 -13.73
N MET A 171 4.76 -0.81 -12.90
CA MET A 171 3.95 -1.21 -11.73
C MET A 171 2.59 -1.79 -12.09
N PHE A 172 2.05 -1.44 -13.27
CA PHE A 172 0.78 -1.95 -13.79
C PHE A 172 0.84 -2.09 -15.31
N GLY A 173 0.32 -3.21 -15.84
CA GLY A 173 0.33 -3.52 -17.27
C GLY A 173 -0.75 -4.53 -17.65
N PRO A 174 -0.68 -5.13 -18.86
CA PRO A 174 -1.66 -6.12 -19.32
C PRO A 174 -1.81 -7.33 -18.39
N GLU A 175 -0.73 -7.70 -17.70
CA GLU A 175 -0.70 -8.81 -16.72
C GLU A 175 -1.24 -8.39 -15.34
N GLY A 176 -1.72 -7.15 -15.19
CA GLY A 176 -2.18 -6.60 -13.92
C GLY A 176 -1.11 -5.87 -13.12
N SER A 177 -1.23 -5.91 -11.79
CA SER A 177 -0.30 -5.29 -10.85
C SER A 177 0.97 -6.11 -10.69
N LEU A 178 2.14 -5.45 -10.73
CA LEU A 178 3.43 -6.08 -10.41
C LEU A 178 3.46 -6.55 -8.96
N LEU A 179 2.98 -5.72 -8.04
CA LEU A 179 2.98 -5.98 -6.60
C LEU A 179 1.63 -6.52 -6.13
N SER A 180 1.67 -7.29 -5.06
CA SER A 180 0.51 -7.81 -4.34
C SER A 180 0.65 -7.57 -2.84
N ILE A 181 -0.47 -7.58 -2.09
CA ILE A 181 -0.46 -7.43 -0.63
C ILE A 181 0.47 -8.47 0.01
N GLY A 182 1.36 -8.00 0.87
CA GLY A 182 2.35 -8.80 1.59
C GLY A 182 3.66 -9.03 0.84
N ASP A 183 3.79 -8.60 -0.42
CA ASP A 183 5.07 -8.65 -1.15
C ASP A 183 6.09 -7.72 -0.48
N ARG A 184 7.36 -8.07 -0.60
CA ARG A 184 8.48 -7.25 -0.15
C ARG A 184 9.14 -6.51 -1.29
N VAL A 185 9.53 -5.27 -1.03
CA VAL A 185 10.14 -4.38 -2.02
C VAL A 185 11.41 -3.77 -1.47
N ARG A 186 12.47 -3.79 -2.25
CA ARG A 186 13.71 -3.03 -2.01
C ARG A 186 14.01 -2.16 -3.21
N PHE A 187 14.57 -0.98 -2.94
CA PHE A 187 15.05 -0.08 -3.98
C PHE A 187 16.58 -0.13 -4.01
N THR A 188 17.13 -0.16 -5.23
CA THR A 188 18.58 -0.11 -5.47
C THR A 188 18.89 1.03 -6.42
N CYS A 189 20.03 1.70 -6.21
CA CYS A 189 20.54 2.73 -7.12
C CYS A 189 21.25 2.09 -8.32
#